data_745de580003c8e341a44420afbbe58ab
#
_entry.id   745de580003c8e341a44420afbbe58ab
#
_cell.length_a   1.000
_cell.length_b   1.000
_cell.length_c   1.000
_cell.angle_alpha   90.00
_cell.angle_beta   90.00
_cell.angle_gamma   90.00
#
_symmetry.space_group_name_H-M   'P 1'
#
loop_
_entity.id
_entity.type
_entity.pdbx_description
1 polymer ?
#
loop_
_entity_poly.entity_id
_entity_poly.type
_entity_poly.pdbx_seq_one_letter_code
_entity_poly.pdbx_strand_id
1 'polypeptide(L)'
;MFGIKELKEKIEITKTTVECPIKGCKGVVERQRRVFRKEDRFRYRKHDIFISPSTFEYSEESDNLLWKEKSDIKLFEKIKRVKRESRMARDNSEDAVSWNVFRFLERNNLIEGFLSSITGLYLKSSEAIYWSYSQKENKVLSELNEARREFGEIIKRGSEPDIIIKTDKAQFFIEAKLTAGNDTIPSNKNSSKKYESGGHNWFSRVFKSDYKTIAIIEKKYELLRFWLLGTWMAKQQDLNFYLINLVLSEREKDIENIFKKYIRESERRKFFRITWEDIYKYISNINSSRDKDIILNYFRNKTIGYDREGKLQRAFSIDL
;
A
#
# COMPACT_ATOMS: atom_id res chain seq x y z
N MET A 1 -16.50 2.70 -11.65
CA MET A 1 -15.03 2.85 -11.57
C MET A 1 -14.48 2.80 -12.98
N PHE A 2 -13.62 3.74 -13.36
CA PHE A 2 -13.07 3.73 -14.70
C PHE A 2 -11.93 2.69 -14.85
N GLY A 3 -11.16 2.42 -13.82
CA GLY A 3 -10.06 1.44 -13.83
C GLY A 3 -10.42 -0.03 -14.05
N ILE A 4 -11.71 -0.37 -14.13
CA ILE A 4 -12.19 -1.71 -14.56
C ILE A 4 -12.75 -1.71 -15.99
N LYS A 5 -12.76 -0.56 -16.67
CA LYS A 5 -13.16 -0.43 -18.06
C LYS A 5 -11.95 -0.58 -18.96
N GLU A 6 -12.19 -0.99 -20.19
CA GLU A 6 -11.14 -0.98 -21.20
C GLU A 6 -10.64 0.46 -21.43
N LEU A 7 -9.33 0.62 -21.35
CA LEU A 7 -8.65 1.89 -21.58
C LEU A 7 -8.02 1.92 -22.96
N LYS A 8 -7.90 3.11 -23.52
CA LYS A 8 -7.09 3.35 -24.71
C LYS A 8 -5.63 3.03 -24.41
N GLU A 9 -4.87 2.70 -25.41
CA GLU A 9 -3.41 2.63 -25.30
C GLU A 9 -2.79 4.03 -25.22
N LYS A 10 -3.39 4.96 -25.98
CA LYS A 10 -2.96 6.34 -26.06
C LYS A 10 -4.16 7.28 -26.11
N ILE A 11 -4.03 8.42 -25.43
CA ILE A 11 -4.99 9.54 -25.45
C ILE A 11 -4.39 10.70 -26.22
N GLU A 12 -5.25 11.45 -26.90
CA GLU A 12 -4.82 12.69 -27.55
C GLU A 12 -4.60 13.80 -26.53
N ILE A 13 -3.44 14.44 -26.61
CA ILE A 13 -3.05 15.58 -25.76
C ILE A 13 -2.65 16.73 -26.66
N THR A 14 -3.41 17.84 -26.59
CA THR A 14 -3.07 19.09 -27.27
C THR A 14 -2.46 20.10 -26.29
N LYS A 15 -2.21 21.31 -26.78
CA LYS A 15 -1.80 22.41 -25.89
C LYS A 15 -2.87 22.79 -24.87
N THR A 16 -4.14 22.61 -25.18
CA THR A 16 -5.28 23.12 -24.39
C THR A 16 -6.20 22.03 -23.87
N THR A 17 -6.21 20.85 -24.49
CA THR A 17 -7.16 19.78 -24.18
C THR A 17 -6.46 18.45 -23.97
N VAL A 18 -7.18 17.54 -23.31
CA VAL A 18 -6.80 16.14 -23.13
C VAL A 18 -8.02 15.25 -23.30
N GLU A 19 -7.82 14.13 -24.00
CA GLU A 19 -8.88 13.19 -24.32
C GLU A 19 -9.19 12.23 -23.15
N CYS A 20 -10.43 11.72 -23.10
CA CYS A 20 -10.85 10.71 -22.15
C CYS A 20 -10.09 9.39 -22.36
N PRO A 21 -9.57 8.74 -21.30
CA PRO A 21 -8.80 7.50 -21.43
C PRO A 21 -9.66 6.26 -21.75
N ILE A 22 -10.99 6.33 -21.64
CA ILE A 22 -11.86 5.18 -21.82
C ILE A 22 -12.04 4.87 -23.30
N LYS A 23 -11.82 3.60 -23.68
CA LYS A 23 -11.99 3.11 -25.05
C LYS A 23 -13.40 3.42 -25.58
N GLY A 24 -13.48 3.89 -26.82
CA GLY A 24 -14.74 4.29 -27.46
C GLY A 24 -15.30 5.65 -27.01
N CYS A 25 -14.67 6.33 -26.05
CA CYS A 25 -15.06 7.67 -25.65
C CYS A 25 -14.23 8.74 -26.37
N LYS A 26 -14.90 9.68 -27.06
CA LYS A 26 -14.29 10.79 -27.81
C LYS A 26 -14.34 12.13 -27.07
N GLY A 27 -14.70 12.12 -25.78
CA GLY A 27 -14.79 13.37 -25.02
C GLY A 27 -13.43 13.93 -24.67
N VAL A 28 -13.36 15.25 -24.61
CA VAL A 28 -12.16 16.02 -24.23
C VAL A 28 -12.51 17.00 -23.12
N VAL A 29 -11.51 17.32 -22.29
CA VAL A 29 -11.58 18.38 -21.28
C VAL A 29 -10.37 19.29 -21.38
N GLU A 30 -10.40 20.45 -20.72
CA GLU A 30 -9.24 21.32 -20.64
C GLU A 30 -8.06 20.63 -19.96
N ARG A 31 -6.86 20.90 -20.45
CA ARG A 31 -5.61 20.31 -19.95
C ARG A 31 -5.05 21.10 -18.77
N GLN A 32 -4.84 20.42 -17.64
CA GLN A 32 -4.03 20.95 -16.54
C GLN A 32 -2.54 20.71 -16.84
N ARG A 33 -1.67 21.69 -16.52
CA ARG A 33 -0.24 21.58 -16.87
C ARG A 33 0.71 21.40 -15.68
N ARG A 34 0.41 21.99 -14.52
CA ARG A 34 1.35 22.06 -13.40
C ARG A 34 0.73 21.65 -12.07
N VAL A 35 -0.41 22.21 -11.74
CA VAL A 35 -1.07 22.02 -10.44
C VAL A 35 -2.43 21.39 -10.69
N PHE A 36 -2.71 20.34 -9.95
CA PHE A 36 -4.02 19.69 -9.99
C PHE A 36 -5.07 20.57 -9.29
N ARG A 37 -6.20 20.78 -9.96
CA ARG A 37 -7.36 21.51 -9.44
C ARG A 37 -8.63 20.74 -9.76
N LYS A 38 -9.54 20.67 -8.81
CA LYS A 38 -10.88 20.09 -8.99
C LYS A 38 -11.87 21.18 -9.47
N GLU A 39 -11.69 21.64 -10.71
CA GLU A 39 -12.58 22.59 -11.38
C GLU A 39 -13.33 21.87 -12.51
N ASP A 40 -14.62 22.23 -12.73
CA ASP A 40 -15.49 21.56 -13.70
C ASP A 40 -14.96 21.51 -15.14
N ARG A 41 -14.19 22.49 -15.58
CA ARG A 41 -13.55 22.51 -16.91
C ARG A 41 -12.52 21.39 -17.11
N PHE A 42 -12.00 20.81 -16.02
CA PHE A 42 -11.08 19.68 -16.02
C PHE A 42 -11.76 18.34 -15.75
N ARG A 43 -13.09 18.37 -15.53
CA ARG A 43 -13.89 17.19 -15.19
C ARG A 43 -14.57 16.61 -16.40
N TYR A 44 -14.30 15.34 -16.64
CA TYR A 44 -15.04 14.58 -17.61
C TYR A 44 -16.32 14.00 -16.98
N ARG A 45 -17.45 14.74 -17.13
CA ARG A 45 -18.72 14.48 -16.44
C ARG A 45 -19.29 13.08 -16.71
N LYS A 46 -19.17 12.54 -17.94
CA LYS A 46 -19.71 11.22 -18.31
C LYS A 46 -19.12 10.07 -17.48
N HIS A 47 -17.90 10.20 -16.99
CA HIS A 47 -17.18 9.19 -16.21
C HIS A 47 -16.81 9.65 -14.82
N ASP A 48 -17.15 10.88 -14.50
CA ASP A 48 -16.94 11.52 -13.19
C ASP A 48 -15.49 11.51 -12.72
N ILE A 49 -14.58 11.83 -13.65
CA ILE A 49 -13.14 11.89 -13.41
C ILE A 49 -12.57 13.26 -13.78
N PHE A 50 -11.63 13.72 -13.00
CA PHE A 50 -10.76 14.85 -13.34
C PHE A 50 -9.50 14.36 -14.03
N ILE A 51 -9.04 15.08 -15.05
CA ILE A 51 -7.78 14.77 -15.71
C ILE A 51 -6.70 15.67 -15.12
N SER A 52 -5.82 15.09 -14.33
CA SER A 52 -4.67 15.79 -13.75
C SER A 52 -3.52 15.93 -14.77
N PRO A 53 -2.42 16.64 -14.47
CA PRO A 53 -1.30 16.80 -15.41
C PRO A 53 -0.64 15.49 -15.86
N SER A 54 -0.77 14.40 -15.11
CA SER A 54 -0.08 13.13 -15.41
C SER A 54 -0.86 11.88 -15.04
N THR A 55 -2.06 12.03 -14.44
CA THR A 55 -2.91 10.90 -14.02
C THR A 55 -4.38 11.31 -14.03
N PHE A 56 -5.22 10.48 -13.45
CA PHE A 56 -6.66 10.70 -13.33
C PHE A 56 -7.05 10.76 -11.86
N GLU A 57 -8.09 11.51 -11.55
CA GLU A 57 -8.62 11.59 -10.19
C GLU A 57 -10.14 11.49 -10.21
N TYR A 58 -10.68 10.62 -9.38
CA TYR A 58 -12.12 10.46 -9.20
C TYR A 58 -12.70 11.67 -8.45
N SER A 59 -13.96 11.97 -8.70
CA SER A 59 -14.66 13.03 -7.95
C SER A 59 -14.69 12.72 -6.45
N GLU A 60 -15.02 11.49 -6.11
CA GLU A 60 -15.07 10.99 -4.74
C GLU A 60 -14.08 9.83 -4.53
N GLU A 61 -13.53 9.72 -3.33
CA GLU A 61 -12.60 8.63 -2.98
C GLU A 61 -13.24 7.25 -3.11
N SER A 62 -14.52 7.14 -2.72
CA SER A 62 -15.30 5.90 -2.84
C SER A 62 -15.43 5.41 -4.28
N ASP A 63 -15.24 6.29 -5.28
CA ASP A 63 -15.32 5.91 -6.69
C ASP A 63 -14.12 5.11 -7.16
N ASN A 64 -13.01 5.15 -6.42
CA ASN A 64 -11.84 4.31 -6.66
C ASN A 64 -11.87 2.98 -5.88
N LEU A 65 -12.94 2.71 -5.13
CA LEU A 65 -13.10 1.45 -4.41
C LEU A 65 -13.88 0.43 -5.23
N LEU A 66 -13.42 -0.83 -5.25
CA LEU A 66 -14.13 -1.96 -5.90
C LEU A 66 -15.30 -2.45 -5.06
N TRP A 67 -15.08 -2.58 -3.77
CA TRP A 67 -16.01 -3.17 -2.83
C TRP A 67 -16.81 -2.06 -2.17
N LYS A 68 -18.11 -2.00 -2.48
CA LYS A 68 -19.01 -0.92 -2.07
C LYS A 68 -20.26 -1.43 -1.35
N GLU A 69 -20.21 -2.61 -0.78
CA GLU A 69 -21.28 -3.08 0.09
C GLU A 69 -21.36 -2.21 1.35
N LYS A 70 -22.50 -2.21 1.99
CA LYS A 70 -22.74 -1.37 3.19
C LYS A 70 -21.68 -1.57 4.27
N SER A 71 -21.22 -2.80 4.47
CA SER A 71 -20.14 -3.15 5.41
C SER A 71 -18.79 -2.54 5.01
N ASP A 72 -18.45 -2.58 3.72
CA ASP A 72 -17.19 -2.05 3.21
C ASP A 72 -17.13 -0.54 3.34
N ILE A 73 -18.20 0.15 2.94
CA ILE A 73 -18.28 1.61 3.07
C ILE A 73 -18.21 2.02 4.54
N LYS A 74 -18.95 1.32 5.43
CA LYS A 74 -18.90 1.59 6.87
C LYS A 74 -17.50 1.40 7.46
N LEU A 75 -16.78 0.36 7.03
CA LEU A 75 -15.39 0.12 7.44
C LEU A 75 -14.48 1.23 6.92
N PHE A 76 -14.59 1.57 5.65
CA PHE A 76 -13.80 2.63 5.04
C PHE A 76 -13.98 3.98 5.75
N GLU A 77 -15.20 4.38 6.08
CA GLU A 77 -15.48 5.60 6.83
C GLU A 77 -14.86 5.60 8.24
N LYS A 78 -14.81 4.44 8.91
CA LYS A 78 -14.13 4.31 10.19
C LYS A 78 -12.62 4.48 10.05
N ILE A 79 -12.01 3.89 9.02
CA ILE A 79 -10.60 4.02 8.70
C ILE A 79 -10.25 5.48 8.42
N LYS A 80 -11.03 6.19 7.63
CA LYS A 80 -10.82 7.63 7.32
C LYS A 80 -10.73 8.52 8.55
N ARG A 81 -11.41 8.17 9.65
CA ARG A 81 -11.34 8.94 10.90
C ARG A 81 -9.99 8.83 11.61
N VAL A 82 -9.23 7.77 11.35
CA VAL A 82 -7.93 7.51 11.98
C VAL A 82 -6.75 7.71 11.05
N LYS A 83 -6.95 7.46 9.74
CA LYS A 83 -5.92 7.67 8.71
C LYS A 83 -5.60 9.15 8.56
N ARG A 84 -4.32 9.49 8.59
CA ARG A 84 -3.87 10.90 8.59
C ARG A 84 -4.09 11.60 7.27
N GLU A 85 -3.73 10.95 6.18
CA GLU A 85 -3.89 11.47 4.82
C GLU A 85 -4.52 10.39 3.94
N SER A 86 -5.41 10.78 3.07
CA SER A 86 -5.98 9.90 2.07
C SER A 86 -5.76 10.50 0.68
N ARG A 87 -5.25 9.67 -0.22
CA ARG A 87 -5.11 10.01 -1.65
C ARG A 87 -5.88 9.02 -2.51
N MET A 88 -6.89 8.39 -1.94
CA MET A 88 -7.64 7.32 -2.58
C MET A 88 -8.38 7.75 -3.85
N ALA A 89 -8.72 9.02 -3.99
CA ALA A 89 -9.36 9.51 -5.22
C ALA A 89 -8.43 9.46 -6.46
N ARG A 90 -7.11 9.40 -6.29
CA ARG A 90 -6.18 9.34 -7.42
C ARG A 90 -6.15 7.96 -8.03
N ASP A 91 -6.12 7.88 -9.36
CA ASP A 91 -6.00 6.58 -10.03
C ASP A 91 -4.70 5.86 -9.66
N ASN A 92 -3.59 6.55 -9.55
CA ASN A 92 -2.30 5.99 -9.14
C ASN A 92 -2.12 5.87 -7.61
N SER A 93 -3.20 5.83 -6.84
CA SER A 93 -3.15 5.73 -5.38
C SER A 93 -2.73 4.33 -4.92
N GLU A 94 -1.66 4.26 -4.15
CA GLU A 94 -1.21 3.06 -3.42
C GLU A 94 -2.27 2.60 -2.41
N ASP A 95 -2.88 3.55 -1.71
CA ASP A 95 -3.95 3.30 -0.76
C ASP A 95 -5.14 2.58 -1.42
N ALA A 96 -5.56 3.06 -2.60
CA ALA A 96 -6.70 2.45 -3.31
C ALA A 96 -6.39 1.03 -3.79
N VAL A 97 -5.16 0.78 -4.26
CA VAL A 97 -4.73 -0.57 -4.65
C VAL A 97 -4.68 -1.47 -3.42
N SER A 98 -4.06 -1.02 -2.33
CA SER A 98 -3.97 -1.77 -1.08
C SER A 98 -5.36 -2.14 -0.53
N TRP A 99 -6.28 -1.17 -0.47
CA TRP A 99 -7.66 -1.46 -0.08
C TRP A 99 -8.32 -2.50 -0.99
N ASN A 100 -8.32 -2.25 -2.29
CA ASN A 100 -9.03 -3.11 -3.24
C ASN A 100 -8.53 -4.56 -3.20
N VAL A 101 -7.22 -4.75 -3.12
CA VAL A 101 -6.59 -6.07 -3.13
C VAL A 101 -6.75 -6.78 -1.78
N PHE A 102 -6.38 -6.14 -0.67
CA PHE A 102 -6.46 -6.80 0.64
C PHE A 102 -7.90 -6.99 1.11
N ARG A 103 -8.81 -6.07 0.75
CA ARG A 103 -10.23 -6.26 1.03
C ARG A 103 -10.81 -7.43 0.23
N PHE A 104 -10.36 -7.66 -1.02
CA PHE A 104 -10.70 -8.86 -1.78
C PHE A 104 -10.21 -10.12 -1.07
N LEU A 105 -8.94 -10.17 -0.67
CA LEU A 105 -8.37 -11.32 0.03
C LEU A 105 -9.12 -11.62 1.34
N GLU A 106 -9.44 -10.58 2.12
CA GLU A 106 -10.18 -10.70 3.37
C GLU A 106 -11.60 -11.23 3.15
N ARG A 107 -12.36 -10.63 2.23
CA ARG A 107 -13.76 -11.02 1.92
C ARG A 107 -13.89 -12.47 1.44
N ASN A 108 -12.86 -12.99 0.81
CA ASN A 108 -12.84 -14.35 0.24
C ASN A 108 -12.06 -15.34 1.11
N ASN A 109 -11.67 -14.98 2.34
CA ASN A 109 -10.88 -15.82 3.27
C ASN A 109 -9.59 -16.36 2.64
N LEU A 110 -8.87 -15.53 1.91
CA LEU A 110 -7.66 -15.87 1.15
C LEU A 110 -6.37 -15.39 1.81
N ILE A 111 -6.46 -14.54 2.85
CA ILE A 111 -5.29 -13.95 3.50
C ILE A 111 -4.38 -15.04 4.06
N GLU A 112 -4.94 -15.98 4.81
CA GLU A 112 -4.18 -17.07 5.45
C GLU A 112 -3.46 -17.93 4.40
N GLY A 113 -4.16 -18.32 3.34
CA GLY A 113 -3.60 -19.09 2.24
C GLY A 113 -2.47 -18.38 1.52
N PHE A 114 -2.66 -17.09 1.22
CA PHE A 114 -1.65 -16.25 0.58
C PHE A 114 -0.40 -16.13 1.46
N LEU A 115 -0.54 -15.77 2.73
CA LEU A 115 0.60 -15.61 3.64
C LEU A 115 1.28 -16.95 3.98
N SER A 116 0.51 -18.05 4.03
CA SER A 116 1.05 -19.39 4.17
C SER A 116 1.94 -19.79 3.00
N SER A 117 1.55 -19.42 1.77
CA SER A 117 2.36 -19.70 0.57
C SER A 117 3.71 -18.97 0.56
N ILE A 118 3.81 -17.82 1.23
CA ILE A 118 5.03 -17.02 1.34
C ILE A 118 5.93 -17.53 2.46
N THR A 119 5.35 -17.88 3.60
CA THR A 119 6.11 -18.16 4.83
C THR A 119 6.32 -19.62 5.11
N GLY A 120 5.55 -20.50 4.48
CA GLY A 120 5.48 -21.93 4.81
C GLY A 120 4.74 -22.24 6.12
N LEU A 121 4.21 -21.22 6.82
CA LEU A 121 3.45 -21.42 8.05
C LEU A 121 2.01 -21.81 7.73
N TYR A 122 1.47 -22.77 8.47
CA TYR A 122 0.03 -23.04 8.45
C TYR A 122 -0.68 -22.04 9.37
N LEU A 123 -1.45 -21.11 8.78
CA LEU A 123 -2.20 -20.07 9.48
C LEU A 123 -3.69 -20.42 9.49
N LYS A 124 -4.36 -20.22 10.63
CA LYS A 124 -5.76 -20.62 10.82
C LYS A 124 -6.74 -19.46 10.84
N SER A 125 -6.28 -18.31 11.24
CA SER A 125 -7.13 -17.12 11.37
C SER A 125 -6.33 -15.86 11.10
N SER A 126 -6.97 -14.84 10.61
CA SER A 126 -6.36 -13.52 10.41
C SER A 126 -7.30 -12.37 10.79
N GLU A 127 -6.69 -11.23 11.06
CA GLU A 127 -7.33 -9.94 11.10
C GLU A 127 -6.54 -8.98 10.21
N ALA A 128 -7.20 -8.37 9.24
CA ALA A 128 -6.64 -7.28 8.45
C ALA A 128 -6.88 -5.94 9.16
N ILE A 129 -5.81 -5.22 9.40
CA ILE A 129 -5.78 -3.92 10.07
C ILE A 129 -5.26 -2.91 9.04
N TYR A 130 -6.12 -2.00 8.62
CA TYR A 130 -5.84 -1.03 7.56
C TYR A 130 -5.40 0.29 8.17
N TRP A 131 -4.22 0.79 7.81
CA TRP A 131 -3.66 2.06 8.30
C TRP A 131 -3.83 2.23 9.81
N SER A 132 -3.41 1.19 10.53
CA SER A 132 -3.51 1.10 11.99
C SER A 132 -4.91 0.89 12.58
N TYR A 133 -6.00 0.88 11.79
CA TYR A 133 -7.36 0.66 12.30
C TYR A 133 -7.67 -0.84 12.44
N SER A 134 -7.84 -1.32 13.68
CA SER A 134 -8.30 -2.67 13.99
C SER A 134 -9.84 -2.72 13.97
N GLN A 135 -10.37 -3.68 13.20
CA GLN A 135 -11.81 -3.93 13.14
C GLN A 135 -12.31 -4.54 14.46
N LYS A 136 -11.53 -5.44 15.07
CA LYS A 136 -11.86 -6.07 16.35
C LYS A 136 -11.90 -5.07 17.51
N GLU A 137 -10.91 -4.19 17.58
CA GLU A 137 -10.86 -3.16 18.62
C GLU A 137 -11.76 -1.95 18.33
N ASN A 138 -12.20 -1.79 17.08
CA ASN A 138 -12.97 -0.62 16.57
C ASN A 138 -12.26 0.73 16.84
N LYS A 139 -10.93 0.74 16.80
CA LYS A 139 -10.04 1.90 17.01
C LYS A 139 -8.65 1.63 16.41
N VAL A 140 -7.74 2.57 16.59
CA VAL A 140 -6.31 2.32 16.31
C VAL A 140 -5.82 1.16 17.16
N LEU A 141 -5.11 0.21 16.54
CA LEU A 141 -4.55 -0.98 17.19
C LEU A 141 -3.76 -0.59 18.46
N SER A 142 -4.21 -1.11 19.60
CA SER A 142 -3.66 -0.73 20.90
C SER A 142 -2.19 -1.07 21.04
N GLU A 143 -1.79 -2.26 20.58
CA GLU A 143 -0.41 -2.76 20.60
C GLU A 143 0.54 -1.89 19.76
N LEU A 144 0.08 -1.35 18.62
CA LEU A 144 0.87 -0.42 17.82
C LEU A 144 1.08 0.90 18.56
N ASN A 145 0.07 1.38 19.28
CA ASN A 145 0.21 2.59 20.08
C ASN A 145 1.14 2.37 21.31
N GLU A 146 1.18 1.17 21.86
CA GLU A 146 2.16 0.80 22.89
C GLU A 146 3.58 0.81 22.32
N ALA A 147 3.80 0.17 21.19
CA ALA A 147 5.10 0.22 20.51
C ALA A 147 5.52 1.65 20.18
N ARG A 148 4.62 2.47 19.66
CA ARG A 148 4.91 3.90 19.38
C ARG A 148 5.36 4.64 20.65
N ARG A 149 4.70 4.43 21.79
CA ARG A 149 5.10 5.04 23.08
C ARG A 149 6.45 4.54 23.54
N GLU A 150 6.67 3.23 23.45
CA GLU A 150 7.94 2.60 23.87
C GLU A 150 9.15 3.16 23.10
N PHE A 151 8.96 3.45 21.81
CA PHE A 151 10.00 4.06 20.98
C PHE A 151 9.88 5.59 20.87
N GLY A 152 9.16 6.25 21.78
CA GLY A 152 9.07 7.71 21.85
C GLY A 152 8.46 8.35 20.59
N GLU A 153 7.61 7.64 19.87
CA GLU A 153 6.87 8.21 18.74
C GLU A 153 5.62 8.97 19.23
N ILE A 154 5.34 10.09 18.59
CA ILE A 154 4.08 10.81 18.80
C ILE A 154 2.97 10.02 18.12
N ILE A 155 1.98 9.55 18.88
CA ILE A 155 0.90 8.67 18.39
C ILE A 155 0.23 9.23 17.11
N LYS A 156 -0.08 10.53 17.09
CA LYS A 156 -0.71 11.19 15.93
C LYS A 156 0.18 11.29 14.67
N ARG A 157 1.49 11.04 14.80
CA ARG A 157 2.49 11.13 13.71
C ARG A 157 3.43 9.91 13.71
N GLY A 158 3.04 8.86 14.38
CA GLY A 158 3.83 7.64 14.52
C GLY A 158 3.88 6.82 13.24
N SER A 159 4.62 5.72 13.29
CA SER A 159 4.68 4.71 12.21
C SER A 159 3.28 4.20 11.87
N GLU A 160 2.95 4.15 10.59
CA GLU A 160 1.65 3.70 10.11
C GLU A 160 1.86 2.77 8.91
N PRO A 161 2.07 1.45 9.14
CA PRO A 161 2.10 0.48 8.06
C PRO A 161 0.78 0.52 7.28
N ASP A 162 0.83 0.34 5.96
CA ASP A 162 -0.36 0.35 5.12
C ASP A 162 -1.33 -0.74 5.53
N ILE A 163 -0.81 -1.96 5.74
CA ILE A 163 -1.59 -3.10 6.21
C ILE A 163 -0.81 -3.81 7.32
N ILE A 164 -1.51 -4.14 8.40
CA ILE A 164 -1.02 -5.11 9.39
C ILE A 164 -1.95 -6.32 9.31
N ILE A 165 -1.37 -7.52 9.18
CA ILE A 165 -2.13 -8.76 9.32
C ILE A 165 -1.68 -9.45 10.60
N LYS A 166 -2.64 -9.71 11.49
CA LYS A 166 -2.41 -10.45 12.72
C LYS A 166 -3.06 -11.82 12.61
N THR A 167 -2.28 -12.86 12.88
CA THR A 167 -2.74 -14.26 12.80
C THR A 167 -2.52 -14.97 14.14
N ASP A 168 -2.90 -16.25 14.20
CA ASP A 168 -2.66 -17.13 15.35
C ASP A 168 -1.16 -17.40 15.61
N LYS A 169 -0.27 -17.24 14.62
CA LYS A 169 1.17 -17.58 14.72
C LYS A 169 2.11 -16.44 14.38
N ALA A 170 1.63 -15.43 13.69
CA ALA A 170 2.50 -14.40 13.15
C ALA A 170 1.81 -13.05 13.02
N GLN A 171 2.62 -12.01 13.01
CA GLN A 171 2.23 -10.65 12.67
C GLN A 171 3.01 -10.20 11.44
N PHE A 172 2.29 -9.63 10.49
CA PHE A 172 2.83 -9.12 9.23
C PHE A 172 2.63 -7.62 9.17
N PHE A 173 3.70 -6.87 8.91
CA PHE A 173 3.60 -5.49 8.47
C PHE A 173 3.85 -5.45 6.98
N ILE A 174 2.94 -4.85 6.23
CA ILE A 174 3.01 -4.75 4.78
C ILE A 174 3.08 -3.26 4.43
N GLU A 175 4.17 -2.89 3.80
CA GLU A 175 4.38 -1.57 3.22
C GLU A 175 4.22 -1.68 1.71
N ALA A 176 3.20 -1.05 1.19
CA ALA A 176 2.82 -1.11 -0.21
C ALA A 176 3.37 0.10 -0.98
N LYS A 177 3.99 -0.14 -2.12
CA LYS A 177 4.51 0.90 -3.02
C LYS A 177 4.02 0.63 -4.44
N LEU A 178 3.48 1.65 -5.08
CA LEU A 178 3.06 1.60 -6.49
C LEU A 178 3.99 2.46 -7.36
N THR A 179 4.06 3.75 -7.05
CA THR A 179 4.90 4.71 -7.81
C THR A 179 6.05 5.26 -7.01
N ALA A 180 5.94 5.31 -5.69
CA ALA A 180 7.01 5.71 -4.78
C ALA A 180 8.02 4.58 -4.55
N GLY A 181 9.16 4.91 -3.97
CA GLY A 181 10.15 3.97 -3.47
C GLY A 181 10.26 4.04 -1.95
N ASN A 182 11.09 3.17 -1.37
CA ASN A 182 11.38 3.15 0.07
C ASN A 182 12.53 4.08 0.49
N ASP A 183 12.95 5.00 -0.36
CA ASP A 183 13.98 5.98 -0.02
C ASP A 183 13.37 7.08 0.84
N THR A 184 13.33 6.84 2.15
CA THR A 184 12.78 7.74 3.15
C THR A 184 13.83 8.14 4.17
N ILE A 185 13.80 9.40 4.60
CA ILE A 185 14.67 9.94 5.64
C ILE A 185 13.83 10.56 6.77
N PRO A 186 14.34 10.58 8.00
CA PRO A 186 13.64 11.26 9.10
C PRO A 186 13.61 12.78 8.90
N SER A 187 12.47 13.40 9.15
CA SER A 187 12.35 14.87 9.17
C SER A 187 13.24 15.51 10.25
N ASN A 188 13.43 14.81 11.37
CA ASN A 188 14.37 15.20 12.43
C ASN A 188 15.51 14.19 12.50
N LYS A 189 16.72 14.60 12.08
CA LYS A 189 17.92 13.76 12.07
C LYS A 189 18.40 13.35 13.48
N ASN A 190 17.99 14.06 14.51
CA ASN A 190 18.36 13.80 15.92
C ASN A 190 17.43 12.80 16.62
N SER A 191 16.56 12.12 15.88
CA SER A 191 15.61 11.15 16.46
C SER A 191 16.21 9.78 16.78
N SER A 192 17.52 9.55 16.57
CA SER A 192 18.18 8.26 16.79
C SER A 192 18.00 7.74 18.22
N LYS A 193 18.28 8.58 19.21
CA LYS A 193 18.30 8.18 20.63
C LYS A 193 17.03 7.46 21.07
N LYS A 194 15.86 7.93 20.70
CA LYS A 194 14.58 7.31 21.10
C LYS A 194 14.39 5.91 20.53
N TYR A 195 14.86 5.66 19.30
CA TYR A 195 14.77 4.34 18.66
C TYR A 195 15.86 3.40 19.18
N GLU A 196 17.08 3.89 19.38
CA GLU A 196 18.21 3.08 19.84
C GLU A 196 18.06 2.65 21.31
N SER A 197 17.51 3.50 22.17
CA SER A 197 17.30 3.21 23.59
C SER A 197 15.91 2.64 23.91
N GLY A 198 14.92 2.80 23.04
CA GLY A 198 13.56 2.30 23.23
C GLY A 198 13.49 0.79 23.31
N GLY A 199 12.41 0.26 23.90
CA GLY A 199 12.19 -1.18 24.03
C GLY A 199 13.31 -1.90 24.81
N HIS A 200 13.88 -1.27 25.84
CA HIS A 200 15.05 -1.81 26.55
C HIS A 200 16.21 -2.15 25.61
N ASN A 201 16.63 -1.18 24.80
CA ASN A 201 17.67 -1.34 23.77
C ASN A 201 17.33 -2.40 22.71
N TRP A 202 16.05 -2.53 22.35
CA TRP A 202 15.58 -3.50 21.38
C TRP A 202 16.26 -3.36 20.01
N PHE A 203 16.64 -2.13 19.64
CA PHE A 203 17.34 -1.82 18.40
C PHE A 203 18.56 -2.72 18.18
N SER A 204 19.45 -2.83 19.13
CA SER A 204 20.67 -3.65 19.03
C SER A 204 20.40 -5.16 18.89
N ARG A 205 19.20 -5.61 19.29
CA ARG A 205 18.77 -7.01 19.17
C ARG A 205 18.24 -7.35 17.78
N VAL A 206 17.82 -6.34 17.01
CA VAL A 206 17.16 -6.56 15.71
C VAL A 206 17.89 -5.93 14.53
N PHE A 207 18.88 -5.05 14.78
CA PHE A 207 19.74 -4.46 13.75
C PHE A 207 21.21 -4.85 13.94
N LYS A 208 21.93 -4.90 12.81
CA LYS A 208 23.39 -5.13 12.73
C LYS A 208 24.18 -3.82 12.66
N SER A 209 23.51 -2.72 12.21
CA SER A 209 24.10 -1.41 11.97
C SER A 209 23.39 -0.36 12.81
N ASP A 210 24.02 0.80 12.98
CA ASP A 210 23.46 1.93 13.71
C ASP A 210 22.32 2.64 12.93
N TYR A 211 21.56 3.44 13.65
CA TYR A 211 20.44 4.20 13.11
C TYR A 211 20.84 5.13 11.97
N LYS A 212 21.99 5.84 12.09
CA LYS A 212 22.43 6.81 11.09
C LYS A 212 22.70 6.13 9.74
N THR A 213 23.36 4.99 9.77
CA THR A 213 23.62 4.19 8.57
C THR A 213 22.33 3.83 7.88
N ILE A 214 21.35 3.25 8.58
CA ILE A 214 20.13 2.73 7.97
C ILE A 214 19.18 3.86 7.55
N ALA A 215 18.91 4.79 8.47
CA ALA A 215 17.85 5.80 8.28
C ALA A 215 18.30 6.99 7.42
N ILE A 216 19.60 7.35 7.43
CA ILE A 216 20.07 8.58 6.79
C ILE A 216 20.93 8.26 5.57
N ILE A 217 21.92 7.38 5.68
CA ILE A 217 22.83 7.05 4.58
C ILE A 217 22.09 6.20 3.55
N GLU A 218 21.48 5.10 3.98
CA GLU A 218 20.75 4.18 3.12
C GLU A 218 19.31 4.62 2.86
N LYS A 219 18.83 5.67 3.53
CA LYS A 219 17.49 6.23 3.36
C LYS A 219 16.36 5.20 3.56
N LYS A 220 16.53 4.26 4.49
CA LYS A 220 15.54 3.21 4.78
C LYS A 220 14.81 3.46 6.10
N TYR A 221 14.50 4.73 6.38
CA TYR A 221 13.92 5.15 7.65
C TYR A 221 12.56 4.51 7.94
N GLU A 222 11.69 4.40 6.95
CA GLU A 222 10.36 3.80 7.10
C GLU A 222 10.45 2.30 7.40
N LEU A 223 11.22 1.56 6.60
CA LEU A 223 11.47 0.13 6.82
C LEU A 223 12.15 -0.15 8.18
N LEU A 224 13.09 0.71 8.60
CA LEU A 224 13.72 0.63 9.93
C LEU A 224 12.65 0.70 11.02
N ARG A 225 11.75 1.67 10.96
CA ARG A 225 10.71 1.85 11.97
C ARG A 225 9.76 0.65 12.01
N PHE A 226 9.31 0.17 10.84
CA PHE A 226 8.42 -0.98 10.77
C PHE A 226 9.08 -2.26 11.27
N TRP A 227 10.35 -2.48 10.94
CA TRP A 227 11.09 -3.60 11.48
C TRP A 227 11.24 -3.52 13.00
N LEU A 228 11.59 -2.35 13.53
CA LEU A 228 11.78 -2.14 14.95
C LEU A 228 10.49 -2.34 15.76
N LEU A 229 9.43 -1.63 15.37
CA LEU A 229 8.15 -1.69 16.07
C LEU A 229 7.51 -3.07 15.94
N GLY A 230 7.49 -3.61 14.72
CA GLY A 230 6.84 -4.90 14.45
C GLY A 230 7.52 -6.08 15.15
N THR A 231 8.86 -6.12 15.16
CA THR A 231 9.60 -7.16 15.90
C THR A 231 9.41 -7.05 17.41
N TRP A 232 9.31 -5.82 17.95
CA TRP A 232 9.02 -5.62 19.36
C TRP A 232 7.61 -6.08 19.72
N MET A 233 6.59 -5.66 18.95
CA MET A 233 5.19 -6.07 19.15
C MET A 233 5.03 -7.59 19.10
N ALA A 234 5.59 -8.23 18.09
CA ALA A 234 5.53 -9.70 17.94
C ALA A 234 6.19 -10.43 19.12
N LYS A 235 7.32 -9.89 19.62
CA LYS A 235 7.99 -10.44 20.82
C LYS A 235 7.10 -10.37 22.07
N GLN A 236 6.35 -9.29 22.27
CA GLN A 236 5.46 -9.16 23.42
C GLN A 236 4.32 -10.21 23.40
N GLN A 237 3.95 -10.68 22.23
CA GLN A 237 2.86 -11.62 22.02
C GLN A 237 3.32 -13.06 21.72
N ASP A 238 4.62 -13.32 21.75
CA ASP A 238 5.25 -14.57 21.35
C ASP A 238 4.90 -15.04 19.92
N LEU A 239 4.72 -14.08 19.01
CA LEU A 239 4.43 -14.32 17.60
C LEU A 239 5.69 -14.24 16.73
N ASN A 240 5.64 -14.85 15.55
CA ASN A 240 6.58 -14.56 14.48
C ASN A 240 6.32 -13.19 13.89
N PHE A 241 7.34 -12.56 13.30
CA PHE A 241 7.21 -11.27 12.63
C PHE A 241 7.71 -11.32 11.18
N TYR A 242 6.93 -10.75 10.29
CA TYR A 242 7.28 -10.61 8.89
C TYR A 242 7.06 -9.18 8.43
N LEU A 243 8.12 -8.53 7.93
CA LEU A 243 8.00 -7.26 7.22
C LEU A 243 7.97 -7.56 5.72
N ILE A 244 6.91 -7.15 5.07
CA ILE A 244 6.72 -7.33 3.62
C ILE A 244 6.80 -5.96 2.95
N ASN A 245 7.75 -5.81 2.03
CA ASN A 245 7.79 -4.71 1.10
C ASN A 245 7.07 -5.13 -0.19
N LEU A 246 5.86 -4.62 -0.39
CA LEU A 246 4.99 -4.95 -1.52
C LEU A 246 5.16 -3.91 -2.62
N VAL A 247 5.74 -4.29 -3.74
CA VAL A 247 6.16 -3.39 -4.82
C VAL A 247 5.73 -3.90 -6.19
N LEU A 248 5.89 -3.09 -7.24
CA LEU A 248 5.82 -3.56 -8.62
C LEU A 248 7.02 -4.45 -8.96
N SER A 249 6.84 -5.44 -9.83
CA SER A 249 7.91 -6.39 -10.22
C SER A 249 9.17 -5.70 -10.71
N GLU A 250 9.02 -4.60 -11.46
CA GLU A 250 10.14 -3.84 -12.03
C GLU A 250 10.80 -2.88 -11.03
N ARG A 251 10.25 -2.73 -9.81
CA ARG A 251 10.77 -1.78 -8.82
C ARG A 251 11.48 -2.47 -7.67
N GLU A 252 12.47 -1.78 -7.13
CA GLU A 252 13.20 -2.18 -5.92
C GLU A 252 13.67 -3.65 -5.92
N LYS A 253 14.16 -4.15 -7.06
CA LYS A 253 14.56 -5.55 -7.24
C LYS A 253 15.60 -6.01 -6.21
N ASP A 254 16.45 -5.12 -5.75
CA ASP A 254 17.53 -5.43 -4.79
C ASP A 254 17.21 -5.06 -3.34
N ILE A 255 16.03 -4.52 -3.05
CA ILE A 255 15.69 -4.00 -1.71
C ILE A 255 15.85 -5.06 -0.61
N GLU A 256 15.53 -6.31 -0.92
CA GLU A 256 15.67 -7.42 0.01
C GLU A 256 17.14 -7.66 0.38
N ASN A 257 18.01 -7.72 -0.61
CA ASN A 257 19.46 -7.87 -0.40
C ASN A 257 20.06 -6.65 0.32
N ILE A 258 19.60 -5.44 -0.02
CA ILE A 258 20.07 -4.21 0.61
C ILE A 258 19.65 -4.17 2.09
N PHE A 259 18.37 -4.35 2.39
CA PHE A 259 17.87 -4.17 3.75
C PHE A 259 18.32 -5.28 4.70
N LYS A 260 18.44 -6.53 4.23
CA LYS A 260 18.94 -7.68 5.00
C LYS A 260 20.38 -7.53 5.51
N LYS A 261 21.19 -6.68 4.88
CA LYS A 261 22.53 -6.35 5.38
C LYS A 261 22.48 -5.72 6.77
N TYR A 262 21.42 -4.97 7.07
CA TYR A 262 21.30 -4.13 8.25
C TYR A 262 20.44 -4.74 9.36
N ILE A 263 19.61 -5.73 9.07
CA ILE A 263 18.71 -6.36 10.03
C ILE A 263 19.22 -7.72 10.51
N ARG A 264 18.80 -8.12 11.71
CA ARG A 264 19.03 -9.46 12.25
C ARG A 264 17.79 -10.31 12.03
N GLU A 265 17.77 -11.06 10.93
CA GLU A 265 16.76 -12.09 10.68
C GLU A 265 16.95 -13.32 11.60
N SER A 266 15.91 -14.10 11.75
CA SER A 266 15.90 -15.42 12.41
C SER A 266 14.75 -16.24 11.84
N GLU A 267 14.56 -17.47 12.32
CA GLU A 267 13.37 -18.29 11.97
C GLU A 267 12.06 -17.58 12.31
N ARG A 268 12.07 -16.76 13.38
CA ARG A 268 10.88 -16.06 13.87
C ARG A 268 10.70 -14.64 13.32
N ARG A 269 11.62 -14.10 12.53
CA ARG A 269 11.51 -12.77 11.93
C ARG A 269 12.24 -12.69 10.61
N LYS A 270 11.53 -12.28 9.56
CA LYS A 270 12.08 -12.19 8.20
C LYS A 270 11.57 -10.95 7.47
N PHE A 271 12.36 -10.49 6.52
CA PHE A 271 12.00 -9.45 5.58
C PHE A 271 11.79 -10.06 4.20
N PHE A 272 10.69 -9.72 3.53
CA PHE A 272 10.36 -10.18 2.19
C PHE A 272 10.08 -9.00 1.26
N ARG A 273 10.60 -9.09 0.05
CA ARG A 273 10.09 -8.36 -1.09
C ARG A 273 9.08 -9.24 -1.80
N ILE A 274 7.86 -8.72 -1.97
CA ILE A 274 6.78 -9.38 -2.71
C ILE A 274 6.28 -8.40 -3.75
N THR A 275 5.76 -8.90 -4.87
CA THR A 275 5.23 -8.05 -5.92
C THR A 275 3.71 -8.10 -5.97
N TRP A 276 3.12 -7.02 -6.49
CA TRP A 276 1.69 -7.00 -6.81
C TRP A 276 1.34 -8.08 -7.83
N GLU A 277 2.28 -8.38 -8.74
CA GLU A 277 2.17 -9.44 -9.74
C GLU A 277 2.15 -10.84 -9.10
N ASP A 278 2.84 -11.06 -7.97
CA ASP A 278 2.75 -12.30 -7.19
C ASP A 278 1.34 -12.48 -6.60
N ILE A 279 0.75 -11.39 -6.08
CA ILE A 279 -0.65 -11.42 -5.61
C ILE A 279 -1.60 -11.71 -6.78
N TYR A 280 -1.41 -11.05 -7.92
CA TYR A 280 -2.21 -11.33 -9.12
C TYR A 280 -2.13 -12.82 -9.51
N LYS A 281 -0.92 -13.39 -9.55
CA LYS A 281 -0.69 -14.79 -9.85
C LYS A 281 -1.38 -15.72 -8.85
N TYR A 282 -1.29 -15.41 -7.54
CA TYR A 282 -2.00 -16.16 -6.51
C TYR A 282 -3.52 -16.12 -6.75
N ILE A 283 -4.09 -14.94 -6.96
CA ILE A 283 -5.53 -14.78 -7.24
C ILE A 283 -5.93 -15.51 -8.52
N SER A 284 -5.09 -15.51 -9.56
CA SER A 284 -5.38 -16.20 -10.82
C SER A 284 -5.57 -17.72 -10.65
N ASN A 285 -4.95 -18.30 -9.65
CA ASN A 285 -4.97 -19.74 -9.37
C ASN A 285 -6.10 -20.20 -8.44
N ILE A 286 -6.87 -19.29 -7.84
CA ILE A 286 -8.02 -19.68 -7.02
C ILE A 286 -9.24 -20.04 -7.89
N ASN A 287 -10.24 -20.65 -7.27
CA ASN A 287 -11.50 -20.97 -7.96
C ASN A 287 -12.16 -19.74 -8.57
N SER A 288 -12.88 -19.93 -9.68
CA SER A 288 -13.58 -18.86 -10.37
C SER A 288 -14.72 -18.28 -9.53
N SER A 289 -14.81 -16.96 -9.52
CA SER A 289 -15.91 -16.23 -8.90
C SER A 289 -16.04 -14.84 -9.55
N ARG A 290 -17.22 -14.21 -9.41
CA ARG A 290 -17.45 -12.85 -9.91
C ARG A 290 -16.45 -11.85 -9.31
N ASP A 291 -16.16 -11.95 -8.03
CA ASP A 291 -15.22 -11.05 -7.35
C ASP A 291 -13.78 -11.25 -7.86
N LYS A 292 -13.40 -12.51 -8.18
CA LYS A 292 -12.12 -12.82 -8.85
C LYS A 292 -12.02 -12.12 -10.21
N ASP A 293 -13.05 -12.20 -11.04
CA ASP A 293 -13.03 -11.56 -12.36
C ASP A 293 -12.92 -10.04 -12.25
N ILE A 294 -13.59 -9.43 -11.27
CA ILE A 294 -13.52 -8.00 -10.99
C ILE A 294 -12.10 -7.58 -10.59
N ILE A 295 -11.47 -8.28 -9.65
CA ILE A 295 -10.13 -7.91 -9.18
C ILE A 295 -9.05 -8.16 -10.24
N LEU A 296 -9.13 -9.26 -11.00
CA LEU A 296 -8.19 -9.51 -12.09
C LEU A 296 -8.32 -8.47 -13.20
N ASN A 297 -9.55 -8.06 -13.53
CA ASN A 297 -9.78 -6.99 -14.49
C ASN A 297 -9.28 -5.63 -13.99
N TYR A 298 -9.41 -5.37 -12.68
CA TYR A 298 -8.82 -4.19 -12.05
C TYR A 298 -7.29 -4.16 -12.21
N PHE A 299 -6.60 -5.26 -11.94
CA PHE A 299 -5.16 -5.36 -12.15
C PHE A 299 -4.77 -5.07 -13.61
N ARG A 300 -5.47 -5.67 -14.58
CA ARG A 300 -5.19 -5.49 -16.02
C ARG A 300 -5.38 -4.06 -16.50
N ASN A 301 -6.36 -3.34 -15.95
CA ASN A 301 -6.70 -1.99 -16.38
C ASN A 301 -6.08 -0.89 -15.52
N LYS A 302 -5.52 -1.21 -14.35
CA LYS A 302 -4.92 -0.20 -13.47
C LYS A 302 -3.79 0.53 -14.15
N THR A 303 -3.81 1.87 -14.04
CA THR A 303 -2.75 2.73 -14.58
C THR A 303 -2.07 3.51 -13.46
N ILE A 304 -0.86 3.97 -13.75
CA ILE A 304 -0.15 4.96 -12.93
C ILE A 304 -0.22 6.35 -13.56
N GLY A 305 -0.96 6.48 -14.66
CA GLY A 305 -1.17 7.73 -15.37
C GLY A 305 -0.83 7.64 -16.85
N TYR A 306 -0.34 8.73 -17.41
CA TYR A 306 0.04 8.84 -18.82
C TYR A 306 1.30 9.72 -18.98
N ASP A 307 2.06 9.47 -20.02
CA ASP A 307 3.27 10.22 -20.35
C ASP A 307 2.96 11.51 -21.14
N ARG A 308 4.02 12.22 -21.53
CA ARG A 308 3.90 13.49 -22.28
C ARG A 308 3.28 13.33 -23.67
N GLU A 309 3.36 12.13 -24.23
CA GLU A 309 2.82 11.79 -25.55
C GLU A 309 1.39 11.24 -25.46
N GLY A 310 0.86 11.08 -24.24
CA GLY A 310 -0.48 10.56 -23.99
C GLY A 310 -0.56 9.04 -23.90
N LYS A 311 0.56 8.30 -23.93
CA LYS A 311 0.57 6.85 -23.76
C LYS A 311 0.23 6.52 -22.31
N LEU A 312 -0.81 5.69 -22.11
CA LEU A 312 -1.20 5.23 -20.79
C LEU A 312 -0.16 4.23 -20.25
N GLN A 313 0.25 4.46 -19.02
CA GLN A 313 1.21 3.61 -18.32
C GLN A 313 0.46 2.64 -17.43
N ARG A 314 0.47 1.35 -17.79
CA ARG A 314 -0.10 0.30 -16.94
C ARG A 314 0.70 0.18 -15.65
N ALA A 315 0.00 -0.08 -14.55
CA ALA A 315 0.66 -0.21 -13.25
C ALA A 315 1.41 -1.54 -13.13
N PHE A 316 0.82 -2.61 -13.64
CA PHE A 316 1.33 -3.97 -13.45
C PHE A 316 1.82 -4.57 -14.76
N SER A 317 2.95 -5.28 -14.71
CA SER A 317 3.49 -6.09 -15.80
C SER A 317 2.81 -7.46 -15.77
N ILE A 318 1.64 -7.56 -16.39
CA ILE A 318 0.85 -8.78 -16.45
C ILE A 318 0.77 -9.21 -17.91
N ASP A 319 1.26 -10.42 -18.19
CA ASP A 319 1.08 -11.05 -19.50
C ASP A 319 -0.42 -11.35 -19.69
N LEU A 320 -0.99 -10.84 -20.79
CA LEU A 320 -2.40 -10.97 -21.14
C LEU A 320 -2.64 -12.29 -21.87
#